data_bc44308926aea4638f04ebd950b965f1
#
_entry.id   bc44308926aea4638f04ebd950b965f1
#
_cell.length_a   1.000
_cell.length_b   1.000
_cell.length_c   1.000
_cell.angle_alpha   90.00
_cell.angle_beta   90.00
_cell.angle_gamma   90.00
#
_symmetry.space_group_name_H-M   'P 1'
#
loop_
_entity.id
_entity.type
_entity.pdbx_description
1 polymer ?
#
loop_
_entity_poly.entity_id
_entity_poly.type
_entity_poly.pdbx_seq_one_letter_code
_entity_poly.pdbx_strand_id
1 'polypeptide(L)'
;RQKRVYFDDGKIIGCLSDDPADYYGQHLLLNGYLTEPQLVDALGECVRSGNQLGQVLAELNLLSEDEVRTSLRRQIIDSVCGLFLWRSGVFYYEEVTPASSEITPRPVDGMTLVLEGTRWIDELDRIRKVFPHDNLVLRRGPAWPGQDLSFLQQRIADAVDNETTLERI
;
A
#
# COMPACT_ATOMS: atom_id res chain seq x y z
N ARG A 1 7.78 -4.25 13.85
CA ARG A 1 7.66 -3.72 12.47
C ARG A 1 8.97 -3.06 12.08
N GLN A 2 9.50 -3.41 10.91
CA GLN A 2 10.71 -2.84 10.34
C GLN A 2 10.41 -2.36 8.93
N LYS A 3 10.91 -1.16 8.59
CA LYS A 3 10.88 -0.65 7.21
C LYS A 3 12.29 -0.23 6.80
N ARG A 4 12.64 -0.52 5.54
CA ARG A 4 13.88 -0.05 4.90
C ARG A 4 13.50 0.87 3.76
N VAL A 5 13.97 2.10 3.81
CA VAL A 5 13.73 3.11 2.78
C VAL A 5 15.03 3.34 2.03
N TYR A 6 14.99 3.19 0.71
CA TYR A 6 16.16 3.35 -0.15
C TYR A 6 16.16 4.73 -0.79
N PHE A 7 17.31 5.38 -0.72
CA PHE A 7 17.52 6.71 -1.28
C PHE A 7 18.58 6.66 -2.37
N ASP A 8 18.37 7.46 -3.42
CA ASP A 8 19.33 7.74 -4.46
C ASP A 8 19.24 9.23 -4.82
N ASP A 9 20.38 9.93 -4.74
CA ASP A 9 20.46 11.38 -4.97
C ASP A 9 19.34 12.20 -4.29
N GLY A 10 19.11 11.90 -3.00
CA GLY A 10 18.11 12.58 -2.17
C GLY A 10 16.65 12.24 -2.49
N LYS A 11 16.38 11.33 -3.41
CA LYS A 11 15.05 10.84 -3.76
C LYS A 11 14.84 9.43 -3.24
N ILE A 12 13.61 9.10 -2.93
CA ILE A 12 13.27 7.75 -2.49
C ILE A 12 12.97 6.90 -3.71
N ILE A 13 13.68 5.78 -3.82
CA ILE A 13 13.62 4.83 -4.93
C ILE A 13 13.01 3.49 -4.53
N GLY A 14 12.77 3.24 -3.24
CA GLY A 14 12.19 2.00 -2.78
C GLY A 14 11.85 2.01 -1.28
N CYS A 15 10.94 1.13 -0.90
CA CYS A 15 10.61 0.85 0.49
C CYS A 15 10.31 -0.64 0.63
N LEU A 16 10.97 -1.29 1.58
CA LEU A 16 10.67 -2.66 2.00
C LEU A 16 10.11 -2.65 3.42
N SER A 17 9.15 -3.51 3.68
CA SER A 17 8.50 -3.65 4.98
C SER A 17 8.36 -5.12 5.35
N ASP A 18 8.41 -5.43 6.64
CA ASP A 18 8.03 -6.74 7.19
C ASP A 18 6.53 -6.84 7.49
N ASP A 19 5.78 -5.76 7.29
CA ASP A 19 4.33 -5.74 7.45
C ASP A 19 3.65 -6.20 6.15
N PRO A 20 2.89 -7.32 6.17
CA PRO A 20 2.19 -7.81 4.97
C PRO A 20 1.26 -6.78 4.32
N ALA A 21 0.70 -5.85 5.10
CA ALA A 21 -0.17 -4.79 4.58
C ALA A 21 0.56 -3.84 3.61
N ASP A 22 1.88 -3.73 3.73
CA ASP A 22 2.73 -2.91 2.85
C ASP A 22 3.19 -3.64 1.58
N TYR A 23 2.92 -4.96 1.46
CA TYR A 23 3.41 -5.73 0.33
C TYR A 23 2.78 -5.26 -0.99
N TYR A 24 3.59 -5.24 -2.04
CA TYR A 24 3.15 -4.75 -3.35
C TYR A 24 1.93 -5.49 -3.89
N GLY A 25 1.85 -6.82 -3.71
CA GLY A 25 0.68 -7.61 -4.08
C GLY A 25 -0.60 -7.16 -3.35
N GLN A 26 -0.51 -6.86 -2.06
CA GLN A 26 -1.63 -6.32 -1.27
C GLN A 26 -2.06 -4.94 -1.77
N HIS A 27 -1.08 -4.07 -2.05
CA HIS A 27 -1.36 -2.75 -2.63
C HIS A 27 -2.14 -2.86 -3.96
N LEU A 28 -1.75 -3.80 -4.83
CA LEU A 28 -2.43 -4.03 -6.11
C LEU A 28 -3.87 -4.54 -5.93
N LEU A 29 -4.10 -5.45 -4.98
CA LEU A 29 -5.45 -5.93 -4.65
C LEU A 29 -6.33 -4.81 -4.08
N LEU A 30 -5.81 -4.05 -3.11
CA LEU A 30 -6.55 -2.99 -2.43
C LEU A 30 -6.95 -1.86 -3.38
N ASN A 31 -6.15 -1.61 -4.41
CA ASN A 31 -6.42 -0.58 -5.41
C ASN A 31 -7.11 -1.12 -6.67
N GLY A 32 -7.48 -2.40 -6.71
CA GLY A 32 -8.24 -2.99 -7.83
C GLY A 32 -7.45 -3.17 -9.11
N TYR A 33 -6.12 -3.16 -9.03
CA TYR A 33 -5.27 -3.47 -10.19
C TYR A 33 -5.34 -4.94 -10.58
N LEU A 34 -5.51 -5.82 -9.59
CA LEU A 34 -5.58 -7.27 -9.76
C LEU A 34 -6.72 -7.85 -8.92
N THR A 35 -7.21 -9.00 -9.38
CA THR A 35 -8.03 -9.91 -8.57
C THR A 35 -7.15 -10.89 -7.78
N GLU A 36 -7.69 -11.49 -6.71
CA GLU A 36 -6.95 -12.50 -5.92
C GLU A 36 -6.44 -13.67 -6.79
N PRO A 37 -7.23 -14.27 -7.69
CA PRO A 37 -6.74 -15.33 -8.57
C PRO A 37 -5.56 -14.88 -9.44
N GLN A 38 -5.63 -13.67 -10.03
CA GLN A 38 -4.54 -13.14 -10.85
C GLN A 38 -3.26 -12.95 -10.05
N LEU A 39 -3.36 -12.48 -8.80
CA LEU A 39 -2.19 -12.33 -7.93
C LEU A 39 -1.59 -13.70 -7.57
N VAL A 40 -2.40 -14.69 -7.25
CA VAL A 40 -1.94 -16.05 -6.93
C VAL A 40 -1.19 -16.66 -8.13
N ASP A 41 -1.73 -16.54 -9.34
CA ASP A 41 -1.10 -17.03 -10.56
C ASP A 41 0.23 -16.31 -10.83
N ALA A 42 0.27 -14.97 -10.69
CA ALA A 42 1.49 -14.19 -10.87
C ALA A 42 2.56 -14.54 -9.83
N LEU A 43 2.20 -14.74 -8.57
CA LEU A 43 3.13 -15.18 -7.52
C LEU A 43 3.66 -16.59 -7.80
N GLY A 44 2.84 -17.49 -8.32
CA GLY A 44 3.27 -18.80 -8.79
C GLY A 44 4.32 -18.70 -9.90
N GLU A 45 4.16 -17.75 -10.83
CA GLU A 45 5.14 -17.48 -11.87
C GLU A 45 6.44 -16.88 -11.33
N CYS A 46 6.36 -15.97 -10.36
CA CYS A 46 7.54 -15.44 -9.66
C CYS A 46 8.40 -16.57 -9.05
N VAL A 47 7.76 -17.56 -8.42
CA VAL A 47 8.47 -18.72 -7.85
C VAL A 47 9.13 -19.58 -8.93
N ARG A 48 8.50 -19.74 -10.10
CA ARG A 48 9.01 -20.54 -11.21
C ARG A 48 10.16 -19.85 -11.97
N SER A 49 10.01 -18.57 -12.24
CA SER A 49 10.96 -17.80 -13.05
C SER A 49 12.10 -17.17 -12.22
N GLY A 50 11.86 -16.92 -10.93
CA GLY A 50 12.75 -16.12 -10.08
C GLY A 50 12.62 -14.61 -10.32
N ASN A 51 11.70 -14.18 -11.19
CA ASN A 51 11.48 -12.78 -11.53
C ASN A 51 10.68 -12.05 -10.43
N GLN A 52 10.84 -10.73 -10.36
CA GLN A 52 10.06 -9.89 -9.46
C GLN A 52 8.61 -9.76 -9.93
N LEU A 53 7.68 -9.57 -8.99
CA LEU A 53 6.23 -9.51 -9.28
C LEU A 53 5.90 -8.46 -10.36
N GLY A 54 6.51 -7.26 -10.31
CA GLY A 54 6.26 -6.23 -11.31
C GLY A 54 6.64 -6.66 -12.72
N GLN A 55 7.75 -7.38 -12.88
CA GLN A 55 8.20 -7.92 -14.17
C GLN A 55 7.23 -9.01 -14.67
N VAL A 56 6.86 -9.95 -13.80
CA VAL A 56 5.91 -11.02 -14.13
C VAL A 56 4.55 -10.45 -14.57
N LEU A 57 4.07 -9.41 -13.90
CA LEU A 57 2.80 -8.76 -14.26
C LEU A 57 2.84 -8.13 -15.67
N ALA A 58 3.98 -7.56 -16.05
CA ALA A 58 4.18 -7.02 -17.39
C ALA A 58 4.30 -8.15 -18.43
N GLU A 59 5.06 -9.22 -18.15
CA GLU A 59 5.21 -10.39 -19.02
C GLU A 59 3.86 -11.10 -19.27
N LEU A 60 3.02 -11.21 -18.24
CA LEU A 60 1.67 -11.80 -18.35
C LEU A 60 0.64 -10.82 -18.96
N ASN A 61 1.04 -9.61 -19.32
CA ASN A 61 0.14 -8.56 -19.82
C ASN A 61 -1.04 -8.24 -18.87
N LEU A 62 -0.86 -8.46 -17.57
CA LEU A 62 -1.84 -8.09 -16.54
C LEU A 62 -1.78 -6.59 -16.24
N LEU A 63 -0.58 -6.00 -16.30
CA LEU A 63 -0.32 -4.57 -16.21
C LEU A 63 0.74 -4.18 -17.24
N SER A 64 0.62 -2.98 -17.79
CA SER A 64 1.70 -2.39 -18.58
C SER A 64 2.87 -1.99 -17.67
N GLU A 65 4.08 -1.85 -18.23
CA GLU A 65 5.24 -1.38 -17.45
C GLU A 65 5.00 -0.02 -16.79
N ASP A 66 4.27 0.89 -17.43
CA ASP A 66 3.96 2.21 -16.88
C ASP A 66 2.99 2.12 -15.70
N GLU A 67 2.00 1.23 -15.75
CA GLU A 67 1.12 0.92 -14.62
C GLU A 67 1.89 0.30 -13.46
N VAL A 68 2.83 -0.64 -13.74
CA VAL A 68 3.71 -1.21 -12.73
C VAL A 68 4.56 -0.11 -12.07
N ARG A 69 5.20 0.76 -12.85
CA ARG A 69 6.01 1.88 -12.32
C ARG A 69 5.18 2.85 -11.47
N THR A 70 3.97 3.14 -11.91
CA THR A 70 3.05 4.06 -11.24
C THR A 70 2.53 3.46 -9.94
N SER A 71 2.10 2.22 -9.94
CA SER A 71 1.59 1.53 -8.76
C SER A 71 2.71 1.25 -7.73
N LEU A 72 3.92 0.89 -8.17
CA LEU A 72 5.10 0.79 -7.29
C LEU A 72 5.41 2.12 -6.61
N ARG A 73 5.39 3.22 -7.38
CA ARG A 73 5.61 4.56 -6.81
C ARG A 73 4.55 4.87 -5.75
N ARG A 74 3.29 4.56 -5.99
CA ARG A 74 2.21 4.78 -5.03
C ARG A 74 2.39 3.93 -3.78
N GLN A 75 2.73 2.65 -3.93
CA GLN A 75 3.02 1.75 -2.81
C GLN A 75 4.17 2.28 -1.95
N ILE A 76 5.25 2.82 -2.55
CA ILE A 76 6.35 3.45 -1.81
C ILE A 76 5.84 4.63 -0.98
N ILE A 77 5.04 5.53 -1.58
CA ILE A 77 4.48 6.68 -0.88
C ILE A 77 3.65 6.21 0.31
N ASP A 78 2.72 5.30 0.11
CA ASP A 78 1.83 4.81 1.15
C ASP A 78 2.61 4.12 2.28
N SER A 79 3.58 3.28 1.93
CA SER A 79 4.43 2.59 2.91
C SER A 79 5.29 3.55 3.73
N VAL A 80 5.89 4.56 3.09
CA VAL A 80 6.72 5.57 3.79
C VAL A 80 5.85 6.52 4.61
N CYS A 81 4.70 6.95 4.08
CA CYS A 81 3.74 7.78 4.85
C CYS A 81 3.24 7.08 6.11
N GLY A 82 3.14 5.75 6.11
CA GLY A 82 2.86 4.97 7.31
C GLY A 82 3.86 5.19 8.47
N LEU A 83 5.11 5.60 8.19
CA LEU A 83 6.09 5.94 9.22
C LEU A 83 5.70 7.20 10.02
N PHE A 84 5.01 8.15 9.41
CA PHE A 84 4.54 9.36 10.10
C PHE A 84 3.54 9.07 11.22
N LEU A 85 2.93 7.89 11.20
CA LEU A 85 1.99 7.44 12.23
C LEU A 85 2.71 6.69 13.39
N TRP A 86 4.00 6.44 13.28
CA TRP A 86 4.76 5.77 14.34
C TRP A 86 5.02 6.75 15.49
N ARG A 87 4.74 6.31 16.71
CA ARG A 87 4.94 7.14 17.92
C ARG A 87 6.35 7.02 18.50
N SER A 88 7.05 5.95 18.19
CA SER A 88 8.41 5.69 18.65
C SER A 88 9.10 4.72 17.68
N GLY A 89 10.42 4.77 17.64
CA GLY A 89 11.22 3.89 16.79
C GLY A 89 12.70 4.20 16.94
N VAL A 90 13.52 3.33 16.38
CA VAL A 90 14.97 3.53 16.22
C VAL A 90 15.27 3.45 14.73
N PHE A 91 16.09 4.34 14.24
CA PHE A 91 16.52 4.30 12.84
C PHE A 91 18.05 4.13 12.74
N TYR A 92 18.46 3.49 11.67
CA TYR A 92 19.84 3.33 11.28
C TYR A 92 20.00 3.80 9.85
N TYR A 93 21.16 4.34 9.53
CA TYR A 93 21.55 4.67 8.17
C TYR A 93 22.76 3.80 7.80
N GLU A 94 22.71 3.23 6.60
CA GLU A 94 23.82 2.48 6.02
C GLU A 94 23.92 2.77 4.52
N GLU A 95 25.13 2.82 3.99
CA GLU A 95 25.36 2.90 2.56
C GLU A 95 25.23 1.52 1.96
N VAL A 96 24.29 1.37 1.02
CA VAL A 96 24.04 0.10 0.33
C VAL A 96 23.97 0.34 -1.17
N THR A 97 24.40 -0.64 -1.96
CA THR A 97 24.11 -0.66 -3.40
C THR A 97 22.75 -1.29 -3.58
N PRO A 98 21.76 -0.57 -4.12
CA PRO A 98 20.44 -1.14 -4.38
C PRO A 98 20.54 -2.33 -5.34
N ALA A 99 19.73 -3.35 -5.12
CA ALA A 99 19.60 -4.43 -6.10
C ALA A 99 19.00 -3.86 -7.39
N SER A 100 19.58 -4.20 -8.53
CA SER A 100 19.05 -3.80 -9.83
C SER A 100 17.71 -4.49 -10.08
N SER A 101 16.72 -3.72 -10.51
CA SER A 101 15.44 -4.23 -11.01
C SER A 101 15.25 -3.73 -12.44
N GLU A 102 14.71 -4.58 -13.32
CA GLU A 102 14.42 -4.18 -14.71
C GLU A 102 13.33 -3.12 -14.77
N ILE A 103 12.32 -3.23 -13.88
CA ILE A 103 11.27 -2.22 -13.77
C ILE A 103 11.47 -1.48 -12.44
N THR A 104 12.08 -0.31 -12.51
CA THR A 104 12.28 0.58 -11.36
C THR A 104 11.11 1.54 -11.21
N PRO A 105 10.63 1.80 -9.98
CA PRO A 105 9.62 2.81 -9.73
C PRO A 105 10.13 4.21 -10.08
N ARG A 106 9.23 5.13 -10.39
CA ARG A 106 9.59 6.54 -10.52
C ARG A 106 10.00 7.08 -9.15
N PRO A 107 11.16 7.73 -9.02
CA PRO A 107 11.63 8.26 -7.73
C PRO A 107 10.62 9.21 -7.10
N VAL A 108 10.56 9.20 -5.77
CA VAL A 108 9.67 10.06 -4.97
C VAL A 108 10.49 11.15 -4.31
N ASP A 109 10.08 12.39 -4.52
CA ASP A 109 10.65 13.55 -3.85
C ASP A 109 10.29 13.58 -2.37
N GLY A 110 11.25 13.92 -1.50
CA GLY A 110 11.03 13.98 -0.05
C GLY A 110 9.95 14.99 0.35
N MET A 111 9.81 16.10 -0.37
CA MET A 111 8.77 17.10 -0.09
C MET A 111 7.37 16.52 -0.33
N THR A 112 7.21 15.72 -1.39
CA THR A 112 5.95 15.00 -1.67
C THR A 112 5.55 14.15 -0.48
N LEU A 113 6.51 13.40 0.12
CA LEU A 113 6.23 12.55 1.28
C LEU A 113 5.92 13.34 2.55
N VAL A 114 6.60 14.46 2.77
CA VAL A 114 6.30 15.32 3.91
C VAL A 114 4.87 15.86 3.82
N LEU A 115 4.45 16.33 2.65
CA LEU A 115 3.09 16.83 2.44
C LEU A 115 2.04 15.73 2.59
N GLU A 116 2.24 14.57 1.97
CA GLU A 116 1.31 13.43 2.09
C GLU A 116 1.28 12.87 3.51
N GLY A 117 2.42 12.71 4.17
CA GLY A 117 2.49 12.22 5.55
C GLY A 117 1.82 13.17 6.54
N THR A 118 1.99 14.48 6.37
CA THR A 118 1.29 15.49 7.20
C THR A 118 -0.22 15.40 6.99
N ARG A 119 -0.67 15.24 5.74
CA ARG A 119 -2.09 15.03 5.44
C ARG A 119 -2.64 13.78 6.16
N TRP A 120 -1.88 12.68 6.17
CA TRP A 120 -2.30 11.47 6.88
C TRP A 120 -2.46 11.67 8.38
N ILE A 121 -1.57 12.44 9.02
CA ILE A 121 -1.70 12.81 10.45
C ILE A 121 -2.99 13.59 10.67
N ASP A 122 -3.25 14.62 9.86
CA ASP A 122 -4.44 15.45 9.99
C ASP A 122 -5.74 14.66 9.76
N GLU A 123 -5.73 13.75 8.77
CA GLU A 123 -6.87 12.87 8.48
C GLU A 123 -7.09 11.87 9.61
N LEU A 124 -6.03 11.26 10.15
CA LEU A 124 -6.15 10.34 11.29
C LEU A 124 -6.77 11.01 12.51
N ASP A 125 -6.39 12.23 12.81
CA ASP A 125 -6.98 13.00 13.92
C ASP A 125 -8.49 13.24 13.73
N ARG A 126 -8.92 13.47 12.48
CA ARG A 126 -10.34 13.60 12.15
C ARG A 126 -11.07 12.26 12.28
N ILE A 127 -10.47 11.20 11.77
CA ILE A 127 -11.03 9.83 11.86
C ILE A 127 -11.17 9.43 13.32
N ARG A 128 -10.16 9.69 14.17
CA ARG A 128 -10.18 9.35 15.59
C ARG A 128 -11.24 10.13 16.40
N LYS A 129 -11.66 11.30 15.95
CA LYS A 129 -12.81 12.01 16.55
C LYS A 129 -14.13 11.31 16.30
N VAL A 130 -14.27 10.63 15.15
CA VAL A 130 -15.48 9.88 14.77
C VAL A 130 -15.40 8.44 15.27
N PHE A 131 -14.22 7.84 15.17
CA PHE A 131 -13.93 6.46 15.55
C PHE A 131 -12.84 6.43 16.64
N PRO A 132 -13.19 6.71 17.91
CA PRO A 132 -12.21 6.85 18.98
C PRO A 132 -11.50 5.53 19.35
N HIS A 133 -12.09 4.39 19.01
CA HIS A 133 -11.58 3.06 19.34
C HIS A 133 -11.67 2.11 18.14
N ASP A 134 -10.70 1.22 18.00
CA ASP A 134 -10.65 0.24 16.90
C ASP A 134 -11.61 -0.96 17.12
N ASN A 135 -12.14 -1.11 18.34
CA ASN A 135 -13.13 -2.16 18.69
C ASN A 135 -14.58 -1.77 18.39
N LEU A 136 -14.81 -0.66 17.69
CA LEU A 136 -16.16 -0.28 17.26
C LEU A 136 -16.67 -1.23 16.18
N VAL A 137 -17.94 -1.64 16.31
CA VAL A 137 -18.64 -2.41 15.29
C VAL A 137 -19.39 -1.45 14.37
N LEU A 138 -19.08 -1.49 13.09
CA LEU A 138 -19.76 -0.69 12.09
C LEU A 138 -21.08 -1.33 11.69
N ARG A 139 -22.12 -0.50 11.47
CA ARG A 139 -23.43 -0.95 10.99
C ARG A 139 -23.85 -0.15 9.77
N ARG A 140 -24.48 -0.82 8.83
CA ARG A 140 -25.08 -0.14 7.68
C ARG A 140 -26.28 0.67 8.15
N GLY A 141 -26.24 1.98 7.92
CA GLY A 141 -27.35 2.89 8.23
C GLY A 141 -28.41 2.91 7.12
N PRO A 142 -29.59 3.52 7.36
CA PRO A 142 -30.68 3.59 6.39
C PRO A 142 -30.31 4.44 5.15
N ALA A 143 -29.33 5.33 5.26
CA ALA A 143 -28.82 6.16 4.16
C ALA A 143 -27.57 5.55 3.51
N TRP A 144 -27.39 4.23 3.57
CA TRP A 144 -26.24 3.56 2.97
C TRP A 144 -26.20 3.81 1.46
N PRO A 145 -25.12 4.40 0.90
CA PRO A 145 -25.01 4.64 -0.52
C PRO A 145 -24.83 3.30 -1.24
N GLY A 146 -25.84 2.86 -1.97
CA GLY A 146 -25.79 1.60 -2.72
C GLY A 146 -25.10 1.69 -4.08
N GLN A 147 -24.60 2.87 -4.48
CA GLN A 147 -24.08 3.11 -5.83
C GLN A 147 -22.86 4.05 -5.79
N ASP A 148 -21.97 3.90 -6.79
CA ASP A 148 -20.79 4.74 -7.03
C ASP A 148 -19.67 4.68 -5.97
N LEU A 149 -19.49 3.54 -5.34
CA LEU A 149 -18.35 3.30 -4.44
C LEU A 149 -17.08 2.93 -5.24
N SER A 150 -15.93 3.47 -4.86
CA SER A 150 -14.65 2.99 -5.36
C SER A 150 -14.43 1.52 -4.96
N PHE A 151 -13.51 0.83 -5.63
CA PHE A 151 -13.20 -0.58 -5.33
C PHE A 151 -12.88 -0.79 -3.83
N LEU A 152 -12.05 0.07 -3.23
CA LEU A 152 -11.72 0.00 -1.82
C LEU A 152 -12.93 0.27 -0.92
N GLN A 153 -13.74 1.28 -1.25
CA GLN A 153 -14.97 1.58 -0.51
C GLN A 153 -15.96 0.42 -0.56
N GLN A 154 -16.08 -0.24 -1.70
CA GLN A 154 -16.93 -1.42 -1.86
C GLN A 154 -16.44 -2.57 -0.96
N ARG A 155 -15.13 -2.85 -0.92
CA ARG A 155 -14.56 -3.88 -0.04
C ARG A 155 -14.81 -3.59 1.43
N ILE A 156 -14.63 -2.35 1.87
CA ILE A 156 -14.95 -1.92 3.24
C ILE A 156 -16.45 -2.11 3.50
N ALA A 157 -17.27 -1.69 2.55
CA ALA A 157 -18.71 -1.82 2.64
C ALA A 157 -19.17 -3.28 2.79
N ASP A 158 -18.56 -4.18 2.03
CA ASP A 158 -18.86 -5.61 2.06
C ASP A 158 -18.41 -6.27 3.39
N ALA A 159 -17.32 -5.76 3.98
CA ALA A 159 -16.83 -6.21 5.27
C ALA A 159 -17.68 -5.73 6.48
N VAL A 160 -18.57 -4.74 6.29
CA VAL A 160 -19.50 -4.28 7.32
C VAL A 160 -20.69 -5.25 7.44
N ASP A 161 -20.57 -6.20 8.36
CA ASP A 161 -21.54 -7.27 8.62
C ASP A 161 -22.36 -7.10 9.90
N ASN A 162 -22.19 -5.98 10.62
CA ASN A 162 -22.76 -5.66 11.94
C ASN A 162 -22.17 -6.44 13.12
N GLU A 163 -21.14 -7.23 12.93
CA GLU A 163 -20.46 -8.04 13.94
C GLU A 163 -18.97 -7.79 13.97
N THR A 164 -18.37 -7.51 12.81
CA THR A 164 -16.92 -7.30 12.66
C THR A 164 -16.52 -5.92 13.21
N THR A 165 -15.46 -5.90 14.02
CA THR A 165 -14.89 -4.66 14.56
C THR A 165 -14.07 -3.93 13.51
N LEU A 166 -13.92 -2.60 13.68
CA LEU A 166 -13.12 -1.75 12.79
C LEU A 166 -11.67 -2.23 12.63
N GLU A 167 -11.08 -2.81 13.69
CA GLU A 167 -9.73 -3.40 13.66
C GLU A 167 -9.58 -4.56 12.67
N ARG A 168 -10.68 -5.25 12.34
CA ARG A 168 -10.71 -6.45 11.48
C ARG A 168 -11.18 -6.18 10.06
N ILE A 169 -11.66 -4.98 9.78
CA ILE A 169 -12.03 -4.47 8.46
C ILE A 169 -10.81 -3.88 7.75
#